data_2d72cc49fcd2ef35e1edb58c41020035
#
_entry.id   2d72cc49fcd2ef35e1edb58c41020035
#
_cell.length_a   1.000
_cell.length_b   1.000
_cell.length_c   1.000
_cell.angle_alpha   90.00
_cell.angle_beta   90.00
_cell.angle_gamma   90.00
#
_symmetry.space_group_name_H-M   'P 1'
#
loop_
_entity.id
_entity.type
_entity.pdbx_description
1 polymer ?
#
loop_
_entity_poly.entity_id
_entity_poly.type
_entity_poly.pdbx_seq_one_letter_code
_entity_poly.pdbx_strand_id
1 'polypeptide(L)'
;MRIICAIFCFAAGLCLAGPGESSGLVFNDLEGVPRHPLDPAEKVASVLFFYCQDCPISNSYAPEINRICASHTNFAFYIVQVDPDLTPAAAKEHAREYDLHAPVLLDPQHRLVKLAKATVTPEAVVLGKDGQLLYRGRIDDLYAGLGKKRGAVTQHDLRDALDTITAGKKLKPKETKAIGCLIP
;
A
#
# COMPACT_ATOMS: atom_id res chain seq x y z
N MET A 1 14.45 -23.49 -72.10
CA MET A 1 14.33 -24.08 -70.76
C MET A 1 14.57 -22.93 -69.76
N ARG A 2 13.48 -22.31 -69.32
CA ARG A 2 13.53 -21.08 -68.51
C ARG A 2 13.33 -21.51 -67.04
N ILE A 3 14.35 -21.32 -66.20
CA ILE A 3 14.36 -21.56 -64.80
C ILE A 3 13.81 -20.31 -64.10
N ILE A 4 12.64 -20.41 -63.46
CA ILE A 4 12.03 -19.36 -62.65
C ILE A 4 12.53 -19.55 -61.22
N CYS A 5 13.36 -18.61 -60.75
CA CYS A 5 13.82 -18.56 -59.38
C CYS A 5 12.76 -17.84 -58.54
N ALA A 6 12.05 -18.57 -57.66
CA ALA A 6 11.10 -17.99 -56.75
C ALA A 6 11.83 -17.48 -55.49
N ILE A 7 11.84 -16.17 -55.29
CA ILE A 7 12.37 -15.53 -54.10
C ILE A 7 11.30 -15.58 -53.01
N PHE A 8 11.55 -16.39 -51.97
CA PHE A 8 10.73 -16.46 -50.78
C PHE A 8 11.14 -15.30 -49.84
N CYS A 9 10.34 -14.24 -49.80
CA CYS A 9 10.49 -13.20 -48.79
C CYS A 9 9.96 -13.70 -47.44
N PHE A 10 10.90 -13.99 -46.55
CA PHE A 10 10.58 -14.28 -45.13
C PHE A 10 10.34 -12.94 -44.40
N ALA A 11 9.09 -12.56 -44.26
CA ALA A 11 8.73 -11.41 -43.42
C ALA A 11 8.89 -11.82 -41.94
N ALA A 12 9.98 -11.41 -41.32
CA ALA A 12 10.17 -11.49 -39.89
C ALA A 12 9.20 -10.50 -39.22
N GLY A 13 8.09 -11.03 -38.69
CA GLY A 13 7.18 -10.29 -37.86
C GLY A 13 7.88 -9.90 -36.55
N LEU A 14 8.25 -8.64 -36.42
CA LEU A 14 8.74 -8.05 -35.19
C LEU A 14 7.54 -7.94 -34.23
N CYS A 15 7.38 -8.90 -33.33
CA CYS A 15 6.47 -8.79 -32.19
C CYS A 15 7.00 -7.66 -31.29
N LEU A 16 6.47 -6.46 -31.45
CA LEU A 16 6.59 -5.42 -30.44
C LEU A 16 5.81 -5.89 -29.21
N ALA A 17 6.53 -6.43 -28.23
CA ALA A 17 5.99 -6.57 -26.89
C ALA A 17 5.62 -5.16 -26.42
N GLY A 18 4.35 -4.85 -26.38
CA GLY A 18 3.82 -3.62 -25.78
C GLY A 18 4.31 -3.52 -24.33
N PRO A 19 4.43 -2.30 -23.79
CA PRO A 19 4.74 -2.12 -22.37
C PRO A 19 3.73 -2.93 -21.57
N GLY A 20 4.25 -3.84 -20.70
CA GLY A 20 3.42 -4.73 -19.90
C GLY A 20 2.31 -3.92 -19.24
N GLU A 21 1.07 -4.28 -19.54
CA GLU A 21 -0.08 -3.83 -18.78
C GLU A 21 0.13 -4.28 -17.32
N SER A 22 0.73 -3.41 -16.52
CA SER A 22 0.45 -3.41 -15.11
C SER A 22 -1.03 -3.00 -15.01
N SER A 23 -1.93 -3.96 -15.16
CA SER A 23 -3.36 -3.76 -14.92
C SER A 23 -3.48 -3.40 -13.44
N GLY A 24 -3.24 -2.14 -13.15
CA GLY A 24 -3.20 -1.60 -11.82
C GLY A 24 -4.55 -1.86 -11.16
N LEU A 25 -4.55 -2.50 -10.00
CA LEU A 25 -5.74 -2.63 -9.19
C LEU A 25 -6.30 -1.24 -8.94
N VAL A 26 -7.53 -0.99 -9.41
CA VAL A 26 -8.26 0.25 -9.17
C VAL A 26 -9.24 0.00 -8.04
N PHE A 27 -9.25 0.92 -7.08
CA PHE A 27 -10.21 0.96 -5.97
C PHE A 27 -10.90 2.32 -5.97
N ASN A 28 -12.19 2.35 -5.77
CA ASN A 28 -12.86 3.60 -5.44
C ASN A 28 -12.67 3.87 -3.95
N ASP A 29 -12.28 5.10 -3.60
CA ASP A 29 -12.30 5.52 -2.21
C ASP A 29 -13.75 5.77 -1.73
N LEU A 30 -13.91 6.13 -0.46
CA LEU A 30 -15.24 6.36 0.12
C LEU A 30 -15.99 7.52 -0.53
N GLU A 31 -15.30 8.41 -1.27
CA GLU A 31 -15.92 9.51 -2.03
C GLU A 31 -16.21 9.13 -3.49
N GLY A 32 -15.95 7.86 -3.87
CA GLY A 32 -16.15 7.34 -5.22
C GLY A 32 -15.02 7.72 -6.19
N VAL A 33 -13.93 8.30 -5.72
CA VAL A 33 -12.78 8.67 -6.56
C VAL A 33 -11.93 7.43 -6.84
N PRO A 34 -11.65 7.10 -8.12
CA PRO A 34 -10.77 5.98 -8.45
C PRO A 34 -9.35 6.25 -7.99
N ARG A 35 -8.76 5.27 -7.29
CA ARG A 35 -7.40 5.28 -6.75
C ARG A 35 -6.60 4.12 -7.32
N HIS A 36 -5.32 4.37 -7.53
CA HIS A 36 -4.36 3.41 -8.08
C HIS A 36 -3.26 3.11 -7.05
N PRO A 37 -3.55 2.31 -6.00
CA PRO A 37 -2.62 2.12 -4.89
C PRO A 37 -1.29 1.45 -5.27
N LEU A 38 -1.20 0.84 -6.45
CA LEU A 38 0.03 0.25 -6.98
C LEU A 38 0.79 1.17 -7.95
N ASP A 39 0.16 2.29 -8.35
CA ASP A 39 0.77 3.32 -9.20
C ASP A 39 0.74 4.67 -8.46
N PRO A 40 1.85 5.07 -7.85
CA PRO A 40 1.92 6.34 -7.13
C PRO A 40 1.93 7.57 -8.03
N ALA A 41 1.82 7.43 -9.38
CA ALA A 41 1.87 8.51 -10.35
C ALA A 41 3.11 9.42 -10.15
N GLU A 42 2.88 10.71 -9.85
CA GLU A 42 3.95 11.68 -9.61
C GLU A 42 4.61 11.54 -8.23
N LYS A 43 4.07 10.70 -7.33
CA LYS A 43 4.64 10.49 -6.01
C LYS A 43 5.80 9.50 -6.06
N VAL A 44 6.60 9.49 -5.02
CA VAL A 44 7.80 8.64 -4.92
C VAL A 44 7.43 7.17 -4.76
N ALA A 45 6.44 6.90 -3.92
CA ALA A 45 5.95 5.56 -3.62
C ALA A 45 4.52 5.64 -3.05
N SER A 46 3.84 4.48 -2.99
CA SER A 46 2.57 4.32 -2.28
C SER A 46 2.80 3.75 -0.89
N VAL A 47 2.06 4.25 0.09
CA VAL A 47 2.03 3.74 1.47
C VAL A 47 0.62 3.24 1.77
N LEU A 48 0.50 1.96 2.06
CA LEU A 48 -0.74 1.29 2.42
C LEU A 48 -0.74 1.02 3.92
N PHE A 49 -1.74 1.53 4.63
CA PHE A 49 -2.02 1.18 6.02
C PHE A 49 -3.15 0.17 6.05
N PHE A 50 -2.85 -1.11 6.30
CA PHE A 50 -3.87 -2.13 6.51
C PHE A 50 -4.52 -1.90 7.86
N TYR A 51 -5.83 -1.75 7.86
CA TYR A 51 -6.60 -1.21 8.98
C TYR A 51 -7.90 -1.99 9.15
N CYS A 52 -8.33 -2.19 10.40
CA CYS A 52 -9.63 -2.74 10.72
C CYS A 52 -10.33 -1.80 11.70
N GLN A 53 -11.58 -1.45 11.42
CA GLN A 53 -12.36 -0.53 12.27
C GLN A 53 -12.52 -1.03 13.71
N ASP A 54 -12.65 -2.34 13.89
CA ASP A 54 -12.86 -2.97 15.21
C ASP A 54 -11.54 -3.28 15.94
N CYS A 55 -10.38 -2.92 15.34
CA CYS A 55 -9.09 -3.11 15.98
C CYS A 55 -8.69 -1.90 16.84
N PRO A 56 -8.69 -2.02 18.19
CA PRO A 56 -8.33 -0.90 19.06
C PRO A 56 -6.90 -0.40 18.84
N ILE A 57 -5.99 -1.30 18.39
CA ILE A 57 -4.61 -0.93 18.07
C ILE A 57 -4.60 -0.07 16.81
N SER A 58 -5.33 -0.45 15.76
CA SER A 58 -5.47 0.37 14.54
C SER A 58 -5.97 1.77 14.89
N ASN A 59 -7.07 1.83 15.63
CA ASN A 59 -7.71 3.09 16.01
C ASN A 59 -6.77 3.99 16.82
N SER A 60 -5.91 3.41 17.67
CA SER A 60 -4.93 4.18 18.44
C SER A 60 -3.82 4.80 17.58
N TYR A 61 -3.61 4.30 16.36
CA TYR A 61 -2.63 4.83 15.41
C TYR A 61 -3.17 5.92 14.47
N ALA A 62 -4.48 6.18 14.44
CA ALA A 62 -5.07 7.19 13.57
C ALA A 62 -4.36 8.56 13.65
N PRO A 63 -4.07 9.13 14.83
CA PRO A 63 -3.35 10.40 14.92
C PRO A 63 -1.92 10.33 14.37
N GLU A 64 -1.21 9.20 14.56
CA GLU A 64 0.15 9.04 14.03
C GLU A 64 0.16 8.87 12.51
N ILE A 65 -0.80 8.12 11.97
CA ILE A 65 -0.99 7.99 10.51
C ILE A 65 -1.20 9.37 9.90
N ASN A 66 -2.07 10.21 10.47
CA ASN A 66 -2.30 11.57 9.97
C ASN A 66 -1.04 12.43 10.01
N ARG A 67 -0.24 12.34 11.10
CA ARG A 67 1.04 13.07 11.20
C ARG A 67 2.04 12.61 10.13
N ILE A 68 2.11 11.30 9.86
CA ILE A 68 2.97 10.75 8.80
C ILE A 68 2.52 11.28 7.44
N CYS A 69 1.23 11.22 7.14
CA CYS A 69 0.66 11.72 5.88
C CYS A 69 0.97 13.22 5.67
N ALA A 70 0.83 14.02 6.72
CA ALA A 70 1.08 15.46 6.66
C ALA A 70 2.57 15.80 6.47
N SER A 71 3.48 14.99 7.03
CA SER A 71 4.93 15.24 6.97
C SER A 71 5.62 14.68 5.72
N HIS A 72 5.00 13.74 5.00
CA HIS A 72 5.60 13.06 3.85
C HIS A 72 4.75 13.19 2.58
N THR A 73 4.43 14.43 2.21
CA THR A 73 3.49 14.74 1.10
C THR A 73 3.95 14.27 -0.29
N ASN A 74 5.20 13.84 -0.42
CA ASN A 74 5.77 13.22 -1.62
C ASN A 74 5.39 11.75 -1.81
N PHE A 75 4.63 11.14 -0.88
CA PHE A 75 4.08 9.78 -0.99
C PHE A 75 2.57 9.82 -1.28
N ALA A 76 2.05 8.75 -1.91
CA ALA A 76 0.63 8.49 -2.02
C ALA A 76 0.20 7.59 -0.84
N PHE A 77 -0.71 8.07 0.00
CA PHE A 77 -1.15 7.35 1.20
C PHE A 77 -2.56 6.80 1.02
N TYR A 78 -2.80 5.58 1.52
CA TYR A 78 -4.09 4.92 1.52
C TYR A 78 -4.30 4.16 2.83
N ILE A 79 -5.51 4.25 3.38
CA ILE A 79 -5.98 3.38 4.46
C ILE A 79 -6.77 2.26 3.80
N VAL A 80 -6.37 1.01 4.02
CA VAL A 80 -6.98 -0.18 3.43
C VAL A 80 -7.76 -0.89 4.52
N GLN A 81 -9.09 -0.73 4.50
CA GLN A 81 -9.99 -1.46 5.40
C GLN A 81 -10.12 -2.91 4.94
N VAL A 82 -9.78 -3.83 5.83
CA VAL A 82 -9.66 -5.25 5.51
C VAL A 82 -10.87 -6.09 5.92
N ASP A 83 -11.80 -5.50 6.65
CA ASP A 83 -13.03 -6.20 7.08
C ASP A 83 -13.92 -6.50 5.86
N PRO A 84 -14.22 -7.78 5.56
CA PRO A 84 -15.03 -8.15 4.40
C PRO A 84 -16.48 -7.70 4.50
N ASP A 85 -17.00 -7.51 5.70
CA ASP A 85 -18.40 -7.16 5.96
C ASP A 85 -18.60 -5.65 6.15
N LEU A 86 -17.53 -4.85 6.10
CA LEU A 86 -17.59 -3.41 6.30
C LEU A 86 -18.30 -2.70 5.15
N THR A 87 -19.44 -2.08 5.45
CA THR A 87 -20.18 -1.29 4.46
C THR A 87 -19.52 0.08 4.22
N PRO A 88 -19.69 0.67 3.01
CA PRO A 88 -19.17 2.02 2.75
C PRO A 88 -19.70 3.08 3.72
N ALA A 89 -20.94 2.96 4.18
CA ALA A 89 -21.54 3.88 5.14
C ALA A 89 -20.87 3.78 6.52
N ALA A 90 -20.65 2.56 7.02
CA ALA A 90 -19.95 2.34 8.28
C ALA A 90 -18.48 2.78 8.20
N ALA A 91 -17.81 2.53 7.06
CA ALA A 91 -16.44 3.00 6.84
C ALA A 91 -16.33 4.54 6.84
N LYS A 92 -17.29 5.24 6.26
CA LYS A 92 -17.34 6.72 6.31
C LYS A 92 -17.53 7.24 7.73
N GLU A 93 -18.42 6.64 8.48
CA GLU A 93 -18.66 7.02 9.88
C GLU A 93 -17.41 6.80 10.73
N HIS A 94 -16.77 5.64 10.58
CA HIS A 94 -15.51 5.32 11.27
C HIS A 94 -14.37 6.29 10.86
N ALA A 95 -14.22 6.60 9.57
CA ALA A 95 -13.22 7.54 9.10
C ALA A 95 -13.41 8.94 9.70
N ARG A 96 -14.68 9.37 9.87
CA ARG A 96 -15.03 10.62 10.53
C ARG A 96 -14.75 10.58 12.04
N GLU A 97 -15.10 9.50 12.71
CA GLU A 97 -14.91 9.33 14.15
C GLU A 97 -13.43 9.39 14.55
N TYR A 98 -12.57 8.74 13.76
CA TYR A 98 -11.12 8.67 13.99
C TYR A 98 -10.33 9.72 13.22
N ASP A 99 -11.01 10.70 12.59
CA ASP A 99 -10.41 11.81 11.83
C ASP A 99 -9.37 11.34 10.80
N LEU A 100 -9.69 10.30 10.03
CA LEU A 100 -8.77 9.73 9.05
C LEU A 100 -8.70 10.62 7.80
N HIS A 101 -7.51 11.13 7.49
CA HIS A 101 -7.31 12.10 6.40
C HIS A 101 -6.89 11.47 5.07
N ALA A 102 -6.24 10.31 5.08
CA ALA A 102 -5.88 9.62 3.85
C ALA A 102 -7.09 8.95 3.20
N PRO A 103 -7.13 8.84 1.85
CA PRO A 103 -8.18 8.10 1.16
C PRO A 103 -8.35 6.68 1.72
N VAL A 104 -9.59 6.31 2.04
CA VAL A 104 -9.94 4.99 2.58
C VAL A 104 -10.44 4.10 1.46
N LEU A 105 -9.83 2.93 1.32
CA LEU A 105 -10.16 1.90 0.33
C LEU A 105 -10.76 0.70 1.06
N LEU A 106 -11.82 0.11 0.51
CA LEU A 106 -12.37 -1.15 1.01
C LEU A 106 -11.75 -2.32 0.25
N ASP A 107 -11.20 -3.29 0.96
CA ASP A 107 -10.59 -4.51 0.38
C ASP A 107 -11.29 -5.80 0.88
N PRO A 108 -12.61 -5.95 0.69
CA PRO A 108 -13.37 -7.07 1.23
C PRO A 108 -12.94 -8.43 0.65
N GLN A 109 -12.26 -8.45 -0.48
CA GLN A 109 -11.74 -9.65 -1.13
C GLN A 109 -10.25 -9.91 -0.81
N HIS A 110 -9.65 -9.07 0.02
CA HIS A 110 -8.24 -9.14 0.40
C HIS A 110 -7.27 -9.13 -0.81
N ARG A 111 -7.59 -8.34 -1.84
CA ARG A 111 -6.74 -8.22 -3.04
C ARG A 111 -5.42 -7.52 -2.72
N LEU A 112 -5.48 -6.38 -2.01
CA LEU A 112 -4.28 -5.67 -1.54
C LEU A 112 -3.60 -6.42 -0.40
N VAL A 113 -4.36 -7.00 0.53
CA VAL A 113 -3.82 -7.85 1.61
C VAL A 113 -2.96 -8.97 1.05
N LYS A 114 -3.47 -9.74 0.06
CA LYS A 114 -2.73 -10.84 -0.58
C LYS A 114 -1.49 -10.37 -1.32
N LEU A 115 -1.59 -9.26 -2.07
CA LEU A 115 -0.49 -8.69 -2.82
C LEU A 115 0.63 -8.21 -1.86
N ALA A 116 0.27 -7.47 -0.82
CA ALA A 116 1.20 -6.93 0.17
C ALA A 116 1.66 -7.99 1.18
N LYS A 117 1.00 -9.15 1.23
CA LYS A 117 1.19 -10.21 2.25
C LYS A 117 1.03 -9.65 3.66
N ALA A 118 0.08 -8.74 3.85
CA ALA A 118 -0.25 -8.20 5.16
C ALA A 118 -0.92 -9.29 6.02
N THR A 119 -0.63 -9.27 7.32
CA THR A 119 -1.06 -10.33 8.25
C THR A 119 -1.82 -9.82 9.46
N VAL A 120 -1.61 -8.57 9.83
CA VAL A 120 -2.23 -7.93 11.00
C VAL A 120 -2.67 -6.50 10.68
N THR A 121 -3.50 -5.93 11.54
CA THR A 121 -3.88 -4.52 11.51
C THR A 121 -3.60 -3.84 12.86
N PRO A 122 -2.90 -2.67 12.88
CA PRO A 122 -2.36 -1.99 11.71
C PRO A 122 -1.03 -2.60 11.23
N GLU A 123 -0.85 -2.66 9.92
CA GLU A 123 0.43 -2.95 9.28
C GLU A 123 0.66 -1.95 8.15
N ALA A 124 1.88 -1.43 8.02
CA ALA A 124 2.25 -0.50 6.96
C ALA A 124 3.05 -1.20 5.86
N VAL A 125 2.74 -0.90 4.60
CA VAL A 125 3.49 -1.40 3.44
C VAL A 125 3.80 -0.24 2.51
N VAL A 126 5.07 -0.12 2.10
CA VAL A 126 5.53 0.87 1.13
C VAL A 126 5.89 0.16 -0.17
N LEU A 127 5.24 0.58 -1.26
CA LEU A 127 5.44 0.06 -2.60
C LEU A 127 6.03 1.14 -3.50
N GLY A 128 7.16 0.85 -4.14
CA GLY A 128 7.75 1.71 -5.15
C GLY A 128 6.94 1.76 -6.45
N LYS A 129 7.39 2.58 -7.42
CA LYS A 129 6.69 2.80 -8.70
C LYS A 129 6.47 1.51 -9.51
N ASP A 130 7.36 0.54 -9.37
CA ASP A 130 7.27 -0.76 -10.05
C ASP A 130 6.51 -1.80 -9.21
N GLY A 131 5.79 -1.39 -8.18
CA GLY A 131 5.11 -2.28 -7.23
C GLY A 131 6.08 -3.07 -6.34
N GLN A 132 7.39 -2.74 -6.38
CA GLN A 132 8.38 -3.41 -5.54
C GLN A 132 8.16 -3.08 -4.06
N LEU A 133 8.32 -4.08 -3.21
CA LEU A 133 8.25 -3.91 -1.76
C LEU A 133 9.48 -3.14 -1.26
N LEU A 134 9.27 -1.96 -0.68
CA LEU A 134 10.31 -1.16 -0.05
C LEU A 134 10.32 -1.34 1.47
N TYR A 135 9.13 -1.43 2.08
CA TYR A 135 8.98 -1.64 3.52
C TYR A 135 7.69 -2.41 3.80
N ARG A 136 7.69 -3.26 4.83
CA ARG A 136 6.51 -3.88 5.42
C ARG A 136 6.71 -4.06 6.92
N GLY A 137 5.69 -3.68 7.71
CA GLY A 137 5.72 -3.97 9.13
C GLY A 137 5.01 -2.91 9.97
N ARG A 138 5.51 -2.71 11.18
CA ARG A 138 4.93 -1.79 12.15
C ARG A 138 5.15 -0.33 11.76
N ILE A 139 4.24 0.52 12.21
CA ILE A 139 4.37 1.99 12.05
C ILE A 139 5.52 2.49 12.92
N ASP A 140 5.51 2.05 14.19
CA ASP A 140 6.54 2.32 15.19
C ASP A 140 6.54 1.20 16.26
N ASP A 141 7.28 1.38 17.35
CA ASP A 141 7.39 0.41 18.43
C ASP A 141 6.46 0.69 19.62
N LEU A 142 5.40 1.49 19.45
CA LEU A 142 4.45 1.81 20.52
C LEU A 142 3.86 0.56 21.19
N TYR A 143 3.64 -0.49 20.42
CA TYR A 143 3.17 -1.77 20.94
C TYR A 143 4.28 -2.83 20.96
N ALA A 144 4.61 -3.33 22.14
CA ALA A 144 5.56 -4.42 22.33
C ALA A 144 4.90 -5.80 22.17
N GLY A 145 3.57 -5.88 22.18
CA GLY A 145 2.75 -7.07 22.06
C GLY A 145 1.28 -6.72 22.21
N LEU A 146 0.38 -7.69 21.98
CA LEU A 146 -1.05 -7.49 22.21
C LEU A 146 -1.29 -7.10 23.68
N GLY A 147 -2.02 -6.01 23.91
CA GLY A 147 -2.27 -5.45 25.24
C GLY A 147 -1.03 -4.83 25.93
N LYS A 148 0.13 -4.77 25.28
CA LYS A 148 1.37 -4.24 25.87
C LYS A 148 1.79 -2.93 25.17
N LYS A 149 1.10 -1.84 25.49
CA LYS A 149 1.42 -0.50 25.00
C LYS A 149 2.58 0.09 25.81
N ARG A 150 3.59 0.67 25.12
CA ARG A 150 4.70 1.40 25.74
C ARG A 150 4.25 2.79 26.18
N GLY A 151 4.95 3.36 27.15
CA GLY A 151 4.73 4.76 27.57
C GLY A 151 5.23 5.77 26.54
N ALA A 152 6.19 5.40 25.70
CA ALA A 152 6.74 6.24 24.64
C ALA A 152 7.24 5.38 23.47
N VAL A 153 7.19 5.95 22.26
CA VAL A 153 7.82 5.39 21.06
C VAL A 153 9.32 5.63 21.13
N THR A 154 10.11 4.62 20.80
CA THR A 154 11.57 4.70 20.74
C THR A 154 12.14 4.38 19.35
N GLN A 155 11.35 3.76 18.48
CA GLN A 155 11.72 3.42 17.10
C GLN A 155 10.60 3.82 16.16
N HIS A 156 10.92 4.65 15.17
CA HIS A 156 9.98 5.20 14.20
C HIS A 156 10.15 4.52 12.83
N ASP A 157 10.00 3.19 12.79
CA ASP A 157 10.41 2.35 11.64
C ASP A 157 9.86 2.82 10.29
N LEU A 158 8.57 3.17 10.22
CA LEU A 158 7.98 3.66 8.97
C LEU A 158 8.53 5.04 8.58
N ARG A 159 8.62 5.99 9.53
CA ARG A 159 9.17 7.33 9.24
C ARG A 159 10.61 7.24 8.74
N ASP A 160 11.44 6.43 9.42
CA ASP A 160 12.85 6.22 9.03
C ASP A 160 12.95 5.64 7.60
N ALA A 161 12.02 4.73 7.24
CA ALA A 161 11.94 4.19 5.89
C ALA A 161 11.55 5.27 4.87
N LEU A 162 10.52 6.08 5.15
CA LEU A 162 10.06 7.15 4.25
C LEU A 162 11.13 8.23 4.08
N ASP A 163 11.82 8.63 5.15
CA ASP A 163 12.93 9.59 5.11
C ASP A 163 14.09 9.07 4.25
N THR A 164 14.43 7.78 4.39
CA THR A 164 15.47 7.13 3.59
C THR A 164 15.13 7.13 2.11
N ILE A 165 13.87 6.82 1.77
CA ILE A 165 13.36 6.83 0.39
C ILE A 165 13.36 8.26 -0.17
N THR A 166 12.89 9.23 0.62
CA THR A 166 12.88 10.65 0.24
C THR A 166 14.29 11.18 -0.05
N ALA A 167 15.28 10.73 0.71
CA ALA A 167 16.69 11.07 0.50
C ALA A 167 17.31 10.40 -0.74
N GLY A 168 16.55 9.63 -1.52
CA GLY A 168 17.03 8.90 -2.71
C GLY A 168 18.03 7.79 -2.38
N LYS A 169 18.14 7.40 -1.11
CA LYS A 169 19.03 6.31 -0.68
C LYS A 169 18.38 4.97 -1.00
N LYS A 170 19.20 3.99 -1.39
CA LYS A 170 18.72 2.63 -1.58
C LYS A 170 18.28 2.05 -0.24
N LEU A 171 17.00 1.83 -0.11
CA LEU A 171 16.44 1.03 0.97
C LEU A 171 16.45 -0.44 0.53
N LYS A 172 17.06 -1.30 1.31
CA LYS A 172 16.82 -2.75 1.17
C LYS A 172 15.42 -2.99 1.71
N PRO A 173 14.65 -3.95 1.16
CA PRO A 173 13.37 -4.32 1.74
C PRO A 173 13.54 -4.54 3.24
N LYS A 174 12.85 -3.74 4.04
CA LYS A 174 12.91 -3.81 5.49
C LYS A 174 11.59 -4.37 5.98
N GLU A 175 11.67 -5.44 6.72
CA GLU A 175 10.51 -6.02 7.38
C GLU A 175 10.68 -5.90 8.89
N THR A 176 9.63 -5.44 9.55
CA THR A 176 9.54 -5.40 11.00
C THR A 176 8.26 -6.08 11.45
N LYS A 177 8.26 -6.66 12.64
CA LYS A 177 7.09 -7.34 13.15
C LYS A 177 6.04 -6.32 13.61
N ALA A 178 4.94 -6.21 12.88
CA ALA A 178 3.77 -5.47 13.33
C ALA A 178 3.04 -6.21 14.47
N ILE A 179 2.43 -5.44 15.36
CA ILE A 179 1.60 -5.94 16.46
C ILE A 179 0.19 -5.40 16.25
N GLY A 180 -0.78 -6.30 16.14
CA GLY A 180 -2.15 -5.92 15.84
C GLY A 180 -3.11 -7.09 15.84
N CYS A 181 -4.35 -6.84 15.44
CA CYS A 181 -5.38 -7.85 15.25
C CYS A 181 -5.10 -8.64 13.96
N LEU A 182 -5.30 -9.94 13.97
CA LEU A 182 -5.15 -10.76 12.76
C LEU A 182 -6.15 -10.29 11.68
N ILE A 183 -5.72 -10.28 10.45
CA ILE A 183 -6.61 -10.08 9.30
C ILE A 183 -7.42 -11.38 9.12
N PRO A 184 -8.78 -11.29 9.03
CA PRO A 184 -9.66 -12.46 8.94
C PRO A 184 -9.42 -13.32 7.69
#